data_d7008808995443de5835b1d1765e365a
#
_entry.id   d7008808995443de5835b1d1765e365a
#
_cell.length_a   1.000
_cell.length_b   1.000
_cell.length_c   1.000
_cell.angle_alpha   90.00
_cell.angle_beta   90.00
_cell.angle_gamma   90.00
#
_symmetry.space_group_name_H-M   'P 1'
#
loop_
_entity.id
_entity.type
_entity.pdbx_description
1 polymer ?
#
loop_
_entity_poly.entity_id
_entity_poly.type
_entity_poly.pdbx_seq_one_letter_code
_entity_poly.pdbx_strand_id
1 'polypeptide(L)'
;MGVNLNSTKMADINIQDLATLSPSAIDSNYYGLVFESNGDTNKVVFEDAVAQANANNGCVCLQEATLTIATADVLQLNSTPLTIVAAQGAGTAIEVISASLQIDFNTTAYATNTTITLISSGATDPQADNSIDATVARIGRFRNRHTSGASATATQLIENADLLVTVETGDPTAGDSDITVSVLYRVITL
;
A
#
# COMPACT_ATOMS: atom_id res chain seq x y z
N MET A 1 40.04 1.41 22.17
CA MET A 1 40.90 1.33 20.98
C MET A 1 39.99 1.49 19.77
N GLY A 2 39.99 2.65 19.13
CA GLY A 2 39.19 2.86 17.95
C GLY A 2 39.82 2.13 16.76
N VAL A 3 39.08 1.26 16.13
CA VAL A 3 39.48 0.65 14.85
C VAL A 3 39.42 1.74 13.80
N ASN A 4 40.58 2.17 13.31
CA ASN A 4 40.68 3.13 12.22
C ASN A 4 40.43 2.39 10.91
N LEU A 5 39.21 2.46 10.39
CA LEU A 5 38.79 1.80 9.14
C LEU A 5 39.31 2.48 7.85
N ASN A 6 40.26 3.40 7.96
CA ASN A 6 40.87 4.09 6.81
C ASN A 6 42.02 3.28 6.16
N SER A 7 42.13 2.01 6.44
CA SER A 7 43.14 1.13 5.86
C SER A 7 42.54 0.29 4.74
N THR A 8 43.19 0.28 3.59
CA THR A 8 42.89 -0.43 2.35
C THR A 8 42.85 -1.97 2.46
N LYS A 9 42.63 -2.53 3.64
CA LYS A 9 42.50 -3.96 3.90
C LYS A 9 41.15 -4.22 4.62
N MET A 10 40.04 -4.19 3.87
CA MET A 10 38.79 -4.75 4.36
C MET A 10 38.69 -6.28 4.19
N ALA A 11 39.77 -6.94 3.73
CA ALA A 11 39.77 -8.37 3.48
C ALA A 11 39.75 -9.27 4.72
N ASP A 12 39.89 -8.69 5.92
CA ASP A 12 40.05 -9.48 7.16
C ASP A 12 38.98 -9.18 8.23
N ILE A 13 37.89 -8.51 7.90
CA ILE A 13 36.80 -8.31 8.87
C ILE A 13 35.86 -9.52 8.82
N ASN A 14 35.98 -10.37 9.84
CA ASN A 14 35.05 -11.47 10.04
C ASN A 14 33.67 -10.91 10.44
N ILE A 15 32.58 -11.55 10.02
CA ILE A 15 31.19 -11.20 10.41
C ILE A 15 31.04 -11.12 11.93
N GLN A 16 31.83 -11.89 12.69
CA GLN A 16 31.84 -11.84 14.16
C GLN A 16 32.40 -10.52 14.70
N ASP A 17 33.23 -9.82 13.94
CA ASP A 17 33.82 -8.53 14.34
C ASP A 17 32.84 -7.36 14.08
N LEU A 18 31.90 -7.52 13.14
CA LEU A 18 30.81 -6.56 12.88
C LEU A 18 29.81 -6.49 14.04
N ALA A 19 29.62 -7.58 14.79
CA ALA A 19 28.72 -7.61 15.95
C ALA A 19 29.19 -6.70 17.11
N THR A 20 30.46 -6.28 17.09
CA THR A 20 31.06 -5.41 18.10
C THR A 20 31.11 -3.92 17.68
N LEU A 21 30.71 -3.60 16.45
CA LEU A 21 30.67 -2.20 15.99
C LEU A 21 29.47 -1.49 16.62
N SER A 22 29.76 -0.40 17.33
CA SER A 22 28.71 0.49 17.80
C SER A 22 27.96 1.11 16.60
N PRO A 23 26.63 1.25 16.66
CA PRO A 23 25.86 1.90 15.59
C PRO A 23 26.36 3.32 15.23
N SER A 24 27.02 4.00 16.16
CA SER A 24 27.64 5.32 15.93
C SER A 24 28.96 5.26 15.14
N ALA A 25 29.49 4.08 14.87
CA ALA A 25 30.71 3.89 14.07
C ALA A 25 30.41 3.60 12.58
N ILE A 26 29.14 3.47 12.22
CA ILE A 26 28.71 3.28 10.84
C ILE A 26 28.49 4.67 10.24
N ASP A 27 29.50 5.15 9.52
CA ASP A 27 29.40 6.40 8.76
C ASP A 27 28.52 6.18 7.51
N SER A 28 27.80 7.22 7.12
CA SER A 28 26.92 7.26 5.94
C SER A 28 27.60 6.94 4.60
N ASN A 29 28.91 6.74 4.61
CA ASN A 29 29.72 6.37 3.44
C ASN A 29 29.95 4.85 3.28
N TYR A 30 29.41 4.02 4.16
CA TYR A 30 29.49 2.55 4.02
C TYR A 30 28.31 2.01 3.27
N TYR A 31 28.39 1.97 1.96
CA TYR A 31 27.31 1.54 1.08
C TYR A 31 27.32 0.05 0.69
N GLY A 32 28.06 -0.80 1.34
CA GLY A 32 28.06 -2.20 0.95
C GLY A 32 28.76 -3.14 1.93
N LEU A 33 28.06 -4.23 2.26
CA LEU A 33 28.66 -5.43 2.82
C LEU A 33 29.19 -6.28 1.65
N VAL A 34 30.46 -6.59 1.67
CA VAL A 34 31.07 -7.50 0.70
C VAL A 34 31.12 -8.87 1.36
N PHE A 35 30.39 -9.82 0.82
CA PHE A 35 30.49 -11.22 1.21
C PHE A 35 31.36 -11.95 0.19
N GLU A 36 32.46 -12.53 0.64
CA GLU A 36 33.22 -13.48 -0.16
C GLU A 36 32.66 -14.87 0.09
N SER A 37 32.12 -15.47 -0.95
CA SER A 37 31.79 -16.88 -0.99
C SER A 37 32.56 -17.52 -2.14
N ASN A 38 33.48 -18.41 -1.80
CA ASN A 38 34.25 -19.21 -2.76
C ASN A 38 35.10 -18.43 -3.82
N GLY A 39 35.60 -17.25 -3.45
CA GLY A 39 36.48 -16.47 -4.32
C GLY A 39 35.78 -15.52 -5.28
N ASP A 40 34.46 -15.45 -5.26
CA ASP A 40 33.70 -14.44 -5.98
C ASP A 40 33.25 -13.30 -5.01
N THR A 41 33.74 -12.11 -5.32
CA THR A 41 33.37 -10.90 -4.57
C THR A 41 32.00 -10.38 -5.04
N ASN A 42 30.95 -10.81 -4.39
CA ASN A 42 29.62 -10.27 -4.65
C ASN A 42 29.39 -9.03 -3.79
N LYS A 43 29.39 -7.87 -4.43
CA LYS A 43 28.98 -6.62 -3.77
C LYS A 43 27.47 -6.61 -3.58
N VAL A 44 27.03 -6.88 -2.36
CA VAL A 44 25.60 -6.69 -1.99
C VAL A 44 25.43 -5.27 -1.48
N VAL A 45 24.62 -4.48 -2.15
CA VAL A 45 24.25 -3.16 -1.66
C VAL A 45 23.35 -3.34 -0.43
N PHE A 46 23.56 -2.56 0.60
CA PHE A 46 22.79 -2.68 1.86
C PHE A 46 21.27 -2.64 1.62
N GLU A 47 20.83 -1.83 0.66
CA GLU A 47 19.43 -1.78 0.23
C GLU A 47 18.93 -3.12 -0.32
N ASP A 48 19.74 -3.83 -1.11
CA ASP A 48 19.39 -5.15 -1.63
C ASP A 48 19.38 -6.21 -0.53
N ALA A 49 20.29 -6.12 0.45
CA ALA A 49 20.31 -7.02 1.59
C ALA A 49 19.08 -6.84 2.49
N VAL A 50 18.62 -5.60 2.70
CA VAL A 50 17.38 -5.29 3.43
C VAL A 50 16.16 -5.76 2.65
N ALA A 51 16.14 -5.55 1.34
CA ALA A 51 15.06 -6.02 0.48
C ALA A 51 14.96 -7.56 0.48
N GLN A 52 16.09 -8.26 0.41
CA GLN A 52 16.13 -9.73 0.49
C GLN A 52 15.78 -10.26 1.88
N ALA A 53 16.21 -9.58 2.95
CA ALA A 53 15.83 -9.94 4.31
C ALA A 53 14.32 -9.80 4.53
N ASN A 54 13.72 -8.75 3.99
CA ASN A 54 12.26 -8.54 4.04
C ASN A 54 11.52 -9.61 3.21
N ALA A 55 12.03 -9.97 2.04
CA ALA A 55 11.43 -11.02 1.21
C ALA A 55 11.51 -12.40 1.85
N ASN A 56 12.64 -12.73 2.52
CA ASN A 56 12.88 -14.03 3.13
C ASN A 56 12.21 -14.20 4.51
N ASN A 57 11.97 -13.11 5.24
CA ASN A 57 11.35 -13.15 6.57
C ASN A 57 9.81 -13.10 6.54
N GLY A 58 9.19 -13.16 5.36
CA GLY A 58 7.74 -13.02 5.27
C GLY A 58 7.23 -11.67 5.81
N CYS A 59 8.09 -10.65 5.82
CA CYS A 59 7.69 -9.31 6.19
C CYS A 59 6.65 -8.84 5.18
N VAL A 60 5.41 -8.81 5.60
CA VAL A 60 4.33 -8.25 4.80
C VAL A 60 4.58 -6.75 4.74
N CYS A 61 5.21 -6.28 3.65
CA CYS A 61 5.38 -4.86 3.43
C CYS A 61 4.01 -4.22 3.25
N LEU A 62 3.57 -3.49 4.26
CA LEU A 62 2.42 -2.61 4.14
C LEU A 62 2.79 -1.42 3.26
N GLN A 63 1.94 -1.13 2.30
CA GLN A 63 2.07 -0.02 1.38
C GLN A 63 0.92 0.94 1.57
N GLU A 64 1.14 2.20 1.20
CA GLU A 64 0.12 3.23 1.28
C GLU A 64 -0.07 3.87 -0.10
N ALA A 65 -1.33 4.15 -0.44
CA ALA A 65 -1.70 4.93 -1.61
C ALA A 65 -2.77 5.95 -1.21
N THR A 66 -2.70 7.14 -1.81
CA THR A 66 -3.67 8.21 -1.58
C THR A 66 -4.14 8.77 -2.91
N LEU A 67 -5.45 8.98 -3.04
CA LEU A 67 -6.10 9.53 -4.22
C LEU A 67 -7.04 10.66 -3.80
N THR A 68 -6.82 11.86 -4.33
CA THR A 68 -7.77 12.97 -4.23
C THR A 68 -8.65 12.96 -5.46
N ILE A 69 -9.96 12.98 -5.24
CA ILE A 69 -11.00 12.87 -6.27
C ILE A 69 -11.77 14.19 -6.27
N ALA A 70 -11.71 14.89 -7.40
CA ALA A 70 -12.44 16.13 -7.56
C ALA A 70 -13.95 15.87 -7.66
N THR A 71 -14.75 16.85 -7.30
CA THR A 71 -16.22 16.78 -7.32
C THR A 71 -16.78 16.23 -8.66
N ALA A 72 -16.22 16.66 -9.79
CA ALA A 72 -16.70 16.21 -11.10
C ALA A 72 -16.50 14.71 -11.32
N ASP A 73 -15.42 14.16 -10.80
CA ASP A 73 -15.12 12.72 -10.87
C ASP A 73 -15.95 11.93 -9.87
N VAL A 74 -16.22 12.49 -8.68
CA VAL A 74 -17.11 11.85 -7.69
C VAL A 74 -18.51 11.64 -8.28
N LEU A 75 -19.03 12.63 -9.03
CA LEU A 75 -20.35 12.57 -9.67
C LEU A 75 -20.43 11.56 -10.82
N GLN A 76 -19.32 10.94 -11.22
CA GLN A 76 -19.24 9.90 -12.25
C GLN A 76 -18.55 8.63 -11.75
N LEU A 77 -18.36 8.49 -10.44
CA LEU A 77 -17.47 7.49 -9.87
C LEU A 77 -17.99 6.05 -10.01
N ASN A 78 -19.29 5.84 -10.24
CA ASN A 78 -19.83 4.53 -10.59
C ASN A 78 -19.61 4.21 -12.07
N SER A 79 -19.92 5.16 -12.96
CA SER A 79 -19.77 4.97 -14.40
C SER A 79 -18.30 5.00 -14.85
N THR A 80 -17.43 5.68 -14.08
CA THR A 80 -15.99 5.79 -14.34
C THR A 80 -15.20 5.59 -13.04
N PRO A 81 -15.05 4.33 -12.57
CA PRO A 81 -14.24 4.01 -11.40
C PRO A 81 -12.79 4.47 -11.56
N LEU A 82 -12.16 4.90 -10.46
CA LEU A 82 -10.79 5.39 -10.46
C LEU A 82 -9.85 4.37 -9.81
N THR A 83 -8.70 4.14 -10.45
CA THR A 83 -7.66 3.27 -9.90
C THR A 83 -6.89 3.99 -8.79
N ILE A 84 -6.88 3.43 -7.58
CA ILE A 84 -6.05 3.90 -6.47
C ILE A 84 -4.74 3.11 -6.36
N VAL A 85 -4.76 1.81 -6.68
CA VAL A 85 -3.55 0.99 -6.77
C VAL A 85 -3.62 0.16 -8.05
N ALA A 86 -2.62 0.29 -8.90
CA ALA A 86 -2.52 -0.51 -10.11
C ALA A 86 -2.22 -1.99 -9.79
N ALA A 87 -2.59 -2.87 -10.70
CA ALA A 87 -2.29 -4.30 -10.62
C ALA A 87 -0.80 -4.57 -10.41
N GLN A 88 -0.49 -5.55 -9.56
CA GLN A 88 0.88 -5.82 -9.09
C GLN A 88 1.56 -7.00 -9.80
N GLY A 89 0.94 -7.53 -10.84
CA GLY A 89 1.47 -8.61 -11.66
C GLY A 89 0.81 -9.97 -11.42
N ALA A 90 1.08 -10.90 -12.32
CA ALA A 90 0.53 -12.26 -12.25
C ALA A 90 0.95 -12.96 -10.95
N GLY A 91 0.07 -13.80 -10.41
CA GLY A 91 0.27 -14.51 -9.15
C GLY A 91 0.10 -13.62 -7.91
N THR A 92 -0.38 -12.37 -8.04
CA THR A 92 -0.55 -11.47 -6.90
C THR A 92 -1.95 -10.89 -6.83
N ALA A 93 -2.38 -10.52 -5.62
CA ALA A 93 -3.60 -9.76 -5.40
C ALA A 93 -3.36 -8.64 -4.37
N ILE A 94 -4.18 -7.58 -4.43
CA ILE A 94 -4.13 -6.45 -3.51
C ILE A 94 -5.17 -6.65 -2.42
N GLU A 95 -4.72 -6.71 -1.16
CA GLU A 95 -5.59 -6.80 0.01
C GLU A 95 -5.59 -5.49 0.79
N VAL A 96 -6.76 -4.91 1.00
CA VAL A 96 -6.95 -3.70 1.81
C VAL A 96 -6.91 -4.07 3.30
N ILE A 97 -5.97 -3.48 4.03
CA ILE A 97 -5.84 -3.66 5.49
C ILE A 97 -6.65 -2.60 6.23
N SER A 98 -6.56 -1.35 5.77
CA SER A 98 -7.30 -0.23 6.35
C SER A 98 -7.43 0.88 5.31
N ALA A 99 -8.51 1.65 5.38
CA ALA A 99 -8.64 2.83 4.56
C ALA A 99 -9.35 3.96 5.30
N SER A 100 -9.08 5.19 4.88
CA SER A 100 -9.74 6.38 5.37
C SER A 100 -10.28 7.22 4.21
N LEU A 101 -11.38 7.92 4.49
CA LEU A 101 -12.01 8.87 3.61
C LEU A 101 -12.00 10.24 4.30
N GLN A 102 -11.40 11.21 3.66
CA GLN A 102 -11.53 12.62 4.02
C GLN A 102 -12.53 13.27 3.06
N ILE A 103 -13.44 14.06 3.59
CA ILE A 103 -14.39 14.86 2.83
C ILE A 103 -14.15 16.32 3.20
N ASP A 104 -13.75 17.12 2.22
CA ASP A 104 -13.58 18.56 2.36
C ASP A 104 -14.90 19.23 1.99
N PHE A 105 -15.87 19.14 2.96
CA PHE A 105 -17.24 19.62 2.72
C PHE A 105 -17.24 21.11 2.35
N ASN A 106 -17.89 21.42 1.22
CA ASN A 106 -18.06 22.78 0.74
C ASN A 106 -19.47 23.31 1.13
N THR A 107 -20.49 23.12 0.31
CA THR A 107 -21.82 23.67 0.59
C THR A 107 -22.94 22.64 0.45
N THR A 108 -22.78 21.66 -0.43
CA THR A 108 -23.82 20.70 -0.78
C THR A 108 -23.33 19.27 -0.57
N ALA A 109 -24.05 18.50 0.22
CA ALA A 109 -23.75 17.08 0.41
C ALA A 109 -24.09 16.27 -0.84
N TYR A 110 -23.34 15.18 -1.05
CA TYR A 110 -23.71 14.18 -2.06
C TYR A 110 -25.05 13.53 -1.67
N ALA A 111 -25.87 13.28 -2.66
CA ALA A 111 -27.18 12.64 -2.49
C ALA A 111 -27.26 11.43 -3.44
N THR A 112 -28.13 10.47 -3.09
CA THR A 112 -28.28 9.17 -3.76
C THR A 112 -26.95 8.45 -4.01
N ASN A 113 -26.95 7.14 -4.02
CA ASN A 113 -25.74 6.34 -4.33
C ASN A 113 -24.47 6.84 -3.59
N THR A 114 -24.59 7.07 -2.29
CA THR A 114 -23.52 7.68 -1.49
C THR A 114 -22.54 6.67 -0.85
N THR A 115 -22.72 5.40 -1.12
CA THR A 115 -21.81 4.36 -0.60
C THR A 115 -20.59 4.23 -1.51
N ILE A 116 -19.48 4.79 -1.06
CA ILE A 116 -18.18 4.65 -1.72
C ILE A 116 -17.51 3.34 -1.30
N THR A 117 -16.88 2.65 -2.25
CA THR A 117 -16.27 1.33 -2.03
C THR A 117 -14.87 1.24 -2.60
N LEU A 118 -14.09 0.34 -1.99
CA LEU A 118 -12.81 -0.14 -2.50
C LEU A 118 -13.02 -1.57 -3.02
N ILE A 119 -12.81 -1.79 -4.30
CA ILE A 119 -13.09 -3.05 -4.97
C ILE A 119 -11.97 -3.44 -5.93
N SER A 120 -11.60 -4.71 -5.97
CA SER A 120 -10.71 -5.22 -7.01
C SER A 120 -11.44 -5.24 -8.35
N SER A 121 -10.78 -4.82 -9.41
CA SER A 121 -11.36 -4.87 -10.77
C SER A 121 -11.79 -6.30 -11.11
N GLY A 122 -13.06 -6.45 -11.51
CA GLY A 122 -13.68 -7.75 -11.78
C GLY A 122 -14.19 -8.51 -10.54
N ALA A 123 -14.02 -7.98 -9.33
CA ALA A 123 -14.62 -8.58 -8.13
C ALA A 123 -16.12 -8.34 -8.09
N THR A 124 -16.84 -9.24 -7.42
CA THR A 124 -18.29 -9.11 -7.21
C THR A 124 -18.65 -8.43 -5.91
N ASP A 125 -17.71 -8.44 -4.95
CA ASP A 125 -17.88 -7.80 -3.65
C ASP A 125 -16.72 -6.85 -3.34
N PRO A 126 -16.99 -5.65 -2.78
CA PRO A 126 -15.96 -4.73 -2.34
C PRO A 126 -15.23 -5.24 -1.10
N GLN A 127 -13.98 -4.84 -0.97
CA GLN A 127 -13.17 -5.12 0.22
C GLN A 127 -13.54 -4.20 1.40
N ALA A 128 -13.94 -2.97 1.12
CA ALA A 128 -14.31 -1.98 2.15
C ALA A 128 -15.31 -0.95 1.62
N ASP A 129 -16.08 -0.34 2.52
CA ASP A 129 -17.06 0.72 2.21
C ASP A 129 -17.04 1.90 3.20
N ASN A 130 -17.54 3.04 2.75
CA ASN A 130 -17.85 4.22 3.55
C ASN A 130 -19.01 5.00 2.90
N SER A 131 -19.45 6.10 3.50
CA SER A 131 -20.45 7.00 2.90
C SER A 131 -19.88 8.39 2.63
N ILE A 132 -20.31 9.01 1.52
CA ILE A 132 -19.92 10.36 1.12
C ILE A 132 -21.01 11.41 1.39
N ASP A 133 -22.08 11.08 2.09
CA ASP A 133 -23.24 11.95 2.40
C ASP A 133 -22.99 12.97 3.52
N ALA A 134 -21.75 13.31 3.80
CA ALA A 134 -21.38 14.22 4.87
C ALA A 134 -21.90 15.65 4.61
N THR A 135 -22.37 16.27 5.66
CA THR A 135 -22.82 17.68 5.69
C THR A 135 -21.82 18.61 6.39
N VAL A 136 -20.68 18.08 6.76
CA VAL A 136 -19.55 18.79 7.38
C VAL A 136 -18.25 18.15 6.94
N ALA A 137 -17.16 18.90 6.96
CA ALA A 137 -15.84 18.33 6.71
C ALA A 137 -15.53 17.25 7.74
N ARG A 138 -15.07 16.08 7.28
CA ARG A 138 -14.80 14.93 8.16
C ARG A 138 -13.73 14.01 7.62
N ILE A 139 -13.15 13.27 8.53
CA ILE A 139 -12.34 12.07 8.21
C ILE A 139 -13.05 10.86 8.83
N GLY A 140 -13.35 9.87 8.01
CA GLY A 140 -13.97 8.60 8.40
C GLY A 140 -13.11 7.41 7.99
N ARG A 141 -13.24 6.28 8.69
CA ARG A 141 -12.61 5.04 8.28
C ARG A 141 -13.57 4.24 7.42
N PHE A 142 -13.04 3.58 6.39
CA PHE A 142 -13.78 2.54 5.69
C PHE A 142 -14.04 1.37 6.63
N ARG A 143 -15.19 0.76 6.47
CA ARG A 143 -15.52 -0.50 7.13
C ARG A 143 -15.09 -1.65 6.22
N ASN A 144 -14.27 -2.55 6.73
CA ASN A 144 -13.93 -3.76 6.01
C ASN A 144 -15.23 -4.57 5.80
N ARG A 145 -15.50 -4.91 4.55
CA ARG A 145 -16.59 -5.81 4.21
C ARG A 145 -16.06 -7.23 4.25
N HIS A 146 -16.32 -7.88 5.37
CA HIS A 146 -16.15 -9.30 5.45
C HIS A 146 -17.48 -9.93 5.04
N THR A 147 -17.53 -10.59 3.91
CA THR A 147 -18.68 -11.40 3.55
C THR A 147 -18.79 -12.57 4.51
N SER A 148 -19.44 -12.33 5.66
CA SER A 148 -19.78 -13.39 6.58
C SER A 148 -20.91 -14.22 5.96
N GLY A 149 -20.50 -15.27 5.32
CA GLY A 149 -21.30 -16.42 4.97
C GLY A 149 -22.45 -16.14 4.04
N ALA A 150 -22.36 -16.45 2.86
CA ALA A 150 -23.45 -17.04 2.16
C ALA A 150 -23.34 -17.08 0.65
N SER A 151 -22.42 -16.42 0.02
CA SER A 151 -22.24 -16.70 -1.40
C SER A 151 -20.90 -17.37 -1.62
N ALA A 152 -20.94 -18.66 -1.96
CA ALA A 152 -19.78 -19.40 -2.44
C ALA A 152 -19.22 -18.83 -3.77
N THR A 153 -19.82 -17.75 -4.27
CA THR A 153 -19.46 -17.06 -5.51
C THR A 153 -18.99 -15.64 -5.31
N ALA A 154 -18.98 -15.14 -4.06
CA ALA A 154 -18.48 -13.81 -3.77
C ALA A 154 -16.95 -13.79 -3.83
N THR A 155 -16.40 -12.96 -4.72
CA THR A 155 -14.96 -12.76 -4.85
C THR A 155 -14.63 -11.32 -4.49
N GLN A 156 -13.71 -11.15 -3.52
CA GLN A 156 -13.21 -9.83 -3.11
C GLN A 156 -11.81 -9.55 -3.66
N LEU A 157 -11.00 -10.59 -3.80
CA LEU A 157 -9.64 -10.50 -4.30
C LEU A 157 -9.55 -11.17 -5.66
N ILE A 158 -9.00 -10.44 -6.61
CA ILE A 158 -8.78 -10.92 -7.98
C ILE A 158 -7.29 -10.84 -8.28
N GLU A 159 -6.76 -11.91 -8.86
CA GLU A 159 -5.38 -11.96 -9.32
C GLU A 159 -5.12 -10.88 -10.36
N ASN A 160 -3.98 -10.18 -10.20
CA ASN A 160 -3.49 -9.16 -11.14
C ASN A 160 -4.55 -8.10 -11.51
N ALA A 161 -5.33 -7.69 -10.52
CA ALA A 161 -6.37 -6.69 -10.69
C ALA A 161 -6.02 -5.37 -10.00
N ASP A 162 -6.46 -4.27 -10.60
CA ASP A 162 -6.39 -2.93 -9.99
C ASP A 162 -7.30 -2.88 -8.76
N LEU A 163 -6.91 -2.11 -7.75
CA LEU A 163 -7.80 -1.66 -6.70
C LEU A 163 -8.47 -0.36 -7.13
N LEU A 164 -9.78 -0.39 -7.22
CA LEU A 164 -10.60 0.72 -7.68
C LEU A 164 -11.34 1.39 -6.52
N VAL A 165 -11.51 2.71 -6.65
CA VAL A 165 -12.49 3.48 -5.90
C VAL A 165 -13.72 3.64 -6.79
N THR A 166 -14.90 3.29 -6.29
CA THR A 166 -16.17 3.43 -6.99
C THR A 166 -17.32 3.71 -6.02
N VAL A 167 -18.50 3.94 -6.54
CA VAL A 167 -19.73 4.07 -5.75
C VAL A 167 -20.70 2.95 -6.14
N GLU A 168 -21.36 2.35 -5.15
CA GLU A 168 -22.35 1.30 -5.41
C GLU A 168 -23.61 1.89 -6.11
N THR A 169 -24.24 1.04 -6.92
CA THR A 169 -25.61 1.20 -7.47
C THR A 169 -25.72 2.22 -8.61
N GLY A 170 -24.96 3.29 -8.66
CA GLY A 170 -25.04 4.32 -9.68
C GLY A 170 -24.27 5.58 -9.29
N ASP A 171 -24.20 6.54 -10.16
CA ASP A 171 -23.50 7.78 -9.89
C ASP A 171 -24.23 8.63 -8.82
N PRO A 172 -23.51 9.30 -7.92
CA PRO A 172 -24.09 10.23 -6.97
C PRO A 172 -24.76 11.39 -7.68
N THR A 173 -25.79 11.94 -7.07
CA THR A 173 -26.42 13.19 -7.50
C THR A 173 -26.09 14.31 -6.53
N ALA A 174 -26.00 15.51 -7.00
CA ALA A 174 -25.61 16.68 -6.22
C ALA A 174 -24.22 16.50 -5.54
N GLY A 175 -23.85 17.43 -4.71
CA GLY A 175 -22.57 17.45 -4.02
C GLY A 175 -21.54 18.32 -4.73
N ASP A 176 -20.69 18.97 -3.93
CA ASP A 176 -19.69 19.92 -4.43
C ASP A 176 -18.37 19.86 -3.66
N SER A 177 -18.12 18.72 -3.03
CA SER A 177 -16.96 18.51 -2.16
C SER A 177 -15.92 17.62 -2.82
N ASP A 178 -14.66 17.97 -2.73
CA ASP A 178 -13.59 17.04 -3.06
C ASP A 178 -13.45 16.01 -1.94
N ILE A 179 -13.02 14.81 -2.32
CA ILE A 179 -12.77 13.73 -1.37
C ILE A 179 -11.36 13.20 -1.53
N THR A 180 -10.76 12.75 -0.44
CA THR A 180 -9.46 12.08 -0.46
C THR A 180 -9.59 10.70 0.18
N VAL A 181 -9.20 9.68 -0.56
CA VAL A 181 -9.14 8.29 -0.11
C VAL A 181 -7.69 7.91 0.11
N SER A 182 -7.36 7.44 1.33
CA SER A 182 -6.05 6.86 1.64
C SER A 182 -6.23 5.40 2.02
N VAL A 183 -5.45 4.52 1.42
CA VAL A 183 -5.52 3.07 1.64
C VAL A 183 -4.17 2.53 2.12
N LEU A 184 -4.19 1.75 3.20
CA LEU A 184 -3.11 0.90 3.63
C LEU A 184 -3.40 -0.52 3.12
N TYR A 185 -2.51 -1.07 2.31
CA TYR A 185 -2.71 -2.34 1.65
C TYR A 185 -1.45 -3.22 1.70
N ARG A 186 -1.62 -4.47 1.38
CA ARG A 186 -0.51 -5.40 1.10
C ARG A 186 -0.74 -6.12 -0.22
N VAL A 187 0.36 -6.52 -0.83
CA VAL A 187 0.36 -7.43 -1.96
C VAL A 187 0.54 -8.84 -1.44
N ILE A 188 -0.40 -9.72 -1.77
CA ILE A 188 -0.34 -11.15 -1.41
C ILE A 188 0.00 -11.98 -2.66
N THR A 189 0.74 -13.05 -2.47
CA THR A 189 0.98 -14.06 -3.52
C THR A 189 -0.11 -15.13 -3.43
N LEU A 190 -0.68 -15.50 -4.57
CA LEU A 190 -1.74 -16.49 -4.71
C LEU A 190 -1.20 -17.85 -5.11
#